data_c7dd54c73f89d1d9530cee3530593cb7
#
_entry.id   c7dd54c73f89d1d9530cee3530593cb7
#
_cell.length_a   1.000
_cell.length_b   1.000
_cell.length_c   1.000
_cell.angle_alpha   90.00
_cell.angle_beta   90.00
_cell.angle_gamma   90.00
#
_symmetry.space_group_name_H-M   'P 1'
#
loop_
_entity.id
_entity.type
_entity.pdbx_description
1 polymer ?
#
loop_
_entity_poly.entity_id
_entity_poly.type
_entity_poly.pdbx_seq_one_letter_code
_entity_poly.pdbx_strand_id
1 'polypeptide(L)'
;MHDYDLLVVGSANADLVVGVDRRPAAGETVLGSDLVIHPGGKGANQAVAAARLGARTALLARVGDDAYGRMLLDAQRAAGVDTVGVLVGGAPTGVALITVDPSGDNSIVVSPGANARLAPADVRAAGSLLAAARVVSLQLEIPLETVGAVVRTVGPGTRVVLNPSPPAPLPSDVLSACDPLVVNEHEARVLLAGHPAGREDAPEVWASALLSRGPRSVVVTLGAAGALVADRHGTVRVAGPKVAAVDTTGAGDAFTGALAYRLGAGDALETAVRFAVRVGAAAVTRPGAQESFPTAGEVPAP
;
A
#
# COMPACT_ATOMS: atom_id res chain seq x y z
N MET A 1 -16.59 12.34 -16.75
CA MET A 1 -15.11 12.38 -16.94
C MET A 1 -14.54 12.20 -15.55
N HIS A 2 -13.58 11.30 -15.33
CA HIS A 2 -12.99 11.14 -14.01
C HIS A 2 -11.93 12.24 -13.77
N ASP A 3 -11.97 12.88 -12.60
CA ASP A 3 -11.03 13.94 -12.24
C ASP A 3 -9.72 13.36 -11.72
N TYR A 4 -9.76 12.15 -11.13
CA TYR A 4 -8.59 11.43 -10.59
C TYR A 4 -8.33 10.13 -11.34
N ASP A 5 -7.06 9.87 -11.58
CA ASP A 5 -6.58 8.59 -12.08
C ASP A 5 -6.62 7.56 -10.96
N LEU A 6 -6.34 8.01 -9.72
CA LEU A 6 -6.29 7.20 -8.52
C LEU A 6 -6.87 7.95 -7.31
N LEU A 7 -7.76 7.29 -6.57
CA LEU A 7 -8.09 7.62 -5.19
C LEU A 7 -7.49 6.54 -4.28
N VAL A 8 -6.69 6.93 -3.32
CA VAL A 8 -6.26 6.02 -2.26
C VAL A 8 -7.17 6.22 -1.05
N VAL A 9 -7.76 5.14 -0.52
CA VAL A 9 -8.50 5.15 0.74
C VAL A 9 -7.71 4.32 1.73
N GLY A 10 -7.08 4.96 2.71
CA GLY A 10 -6.12 4.25 3.56
C GLY A 10 -5.57 5.10 4.71
N SER A 11 -4.48 4.61 5.26
CA SER A 11 -3.80 5.16 6.42
C SER A 11 -2.82 6.28 6.09
N ALA A 12 -2.56 7.12 7.10
CA ALA A 12 -1.41 8.01 7.17
C ALA A 12 -0.82 7.92 8.59
N ASN A 13 0.48 7.63 8.71
CA ASN A 13 1.18 7.46 9.98
C ASN A 13 2.41 8.36 10.05
N ALA A 14 2.74 8.82 11.27
CA ALA A 14 4.09 9.28 11.55
C ALA A 14 4.95 8.07 11.96
N ASP A 15 5.99 7.79 11.19
CA ASP A 15 6.92 6.69 11.46
C ASP A 15 8.05 7.22 12.34
N LEU A 16 8.10 6.77 13.60
CA LEU A 16 9.06 7.15 14.62
C LEU A 16 10.17 6.10 14.68
N VAL A 17 11.31 6.41 14.09
CA VAL A 17 12.41 5.47 13.89
C VAL A 17 13.56 5.74 14.85
N VAL A 18 14.00 4.69 15.55
CA VAL A 18 15.18 4.70 16.42
C VAL A 18 16.09 3.54 16.05
N GLY A 19 17.36 3.85 15.74
CA GLY A 19 18.40 2.84 15.57
C GLY A 19 18.82 2.29 16.94
N VAL A 20 19.00 0.97 17.05
CA VAL A 20 19.45 0.31 18.27
C VAL A 20 20.56 -0.68 17.94
N ASP A 21 21.55 -0.86 18.84
CA ASP A 21 22.60 -1.88 18.63
C ASP A 21 22.02 -3.30 18.63
N ARG A 22 20.95 -3.51 19.38
CA ARG A 22 20.16 -4.73 19.42
C ARG A 22 18.74 -4.45 19.93
N ARG A 23 17.81 -5.26 19.55
CA ARG A 23 16.44 -5.15 20.06
C ARG A 23 16.36 -5.50 21.54
N PRO A 24 15.59 -4.74 22.36
CA PRO A 24 15.45 -5.02 23.78
C PRO A 24 14.74 -6.35 24.04
N ALA A 25 15.22 -7.11 25.02
CA ALA A 25 14.49 -8.24 25.57
C ALA A 25 13.38 -7.77 26.52
N ALA A 26 12.51 -8.71 26.95
CA ALA A 26 11.44 -8.39 27.90
C ALA A 26 12.00 -7.81 29.21
N GLY A 27 11.51 -6.63 29.60
CA GLY A 27 11.94 -5.91 30.80
C GLY A 27 13.28 -5.15 30.68
N GLU A 28 13.85 -5.10 29.50
CA GLU A 28 15.12 -4.42 29.23
C GLU A 28 14.94 -3.00 28.71
N THR A 29 15.84 -2.11 29.12
CA THR A 29 16.00 -0.77 28.54
C THR A 29 17.31 -0.72 27.76
N VAL A 30 17.24 -0.31 26.50
CA VAL A 30 18.41 -0.06 25.64
C VAL A 30 18.45 1.40 25.24
N LEU A 31 19.66 1.95 25.07
CA LEU A 31 19.83 3.28 24.48
C LEU A 31 19.87 3.12 22.95
N GLY A 32 19.19 4.03 22.25
CA GLY A 32 19.18 4.08 20.80
C GLY A 32 19.79 5.37 20.26
N SER A 33 19.73 5.53 18.95
CA SER A 33 20.09 6.76 18.23
C SER A 33 19.09 7.89 18.54
N ASP A 34 19.34 9.08 18.01
CA ASP A 34 18.34 10.14 17.93
C ASP A 34 17.08 9.64 17.18
N LEU A 35 15.93 10.12 17.65
CA LEU A 35 14.65 9.84 17.01
C LEU A 35 14.57 10.55 15.65
N VAL A 36 14.28 9.80 14.61
CA VAL A 36 13.94 10.34 13.29
C VAL A 36 12.45 10.11 13.02
N ILE A 37 11.78 11.12 12.46
CA ILE A 37 10.35 11.07 12.18
C ILE A 37 10.16 11.19 10.66
N HIS A 38 9.51 10.19 10.06
CA HIS A 38 9.21 10.16 8.64
C HIS A 38 7.70 10.15 8.39
N PRO A 39 7.24 10.73 7.27
CA PRO A 39 5.87 10.50 6.79
C PRO A 39 5.74 9.06 6.28
N GLY A 40 4.71 8.36 6.74
CA GLY A 40 4.46 6.97 6.42
C GLY A 40 2.97 6.64 6.40
N GLY A 41 2.66 5.36 6.58
CA GLY A 41 1.34 4.79 6.40
C GLY A 41 1.10 4.32 4.97
N LYS A 42 0.63 3.07 4.82
CA LYS A 42 0.51 2.42 3.50
C LYS A 42 -0.34 3.21 2.52
N GLY A 43 -1.46 3.79 2.98
CA GLY A 43 -2.31 4.64 2.14
C GLY A 43 -1.56 5.87 1.63
N ALA A 44 -0.96 6.62 2.54
CA ALA A 44 -0.17 7.81 2.21
C ALA A 44 1.02 7.47 1.29
N ASN A 45 1.72 6.36 1.55
CA ASN A 45 2.83 5.89 0.73
C ASN A 45 2.38 5.59 -0.72
N GLN A 46 1.29 4.85 -0.91
CA GLN A 46 0.76 4.52 -2.24
C GLN A 46 0.30 5.77 -3.01
N ALA A 47 -0.30 6.74 -2.29
CA ALA A 47 -0.70 8.00 -2.88
C ALA A 47 0.50 8.82 -3.37
N VAL A 48 1.53 8.97 -2.52
CA VAL A 48 2.78 9.67 -2.88
C VAL A 48 3.48 8.99 -4.04
N ALA A 49 3.59 7.66 -4.03
CA ALA A 49 4.23 6.90 -5.10
C ALA A 49 3.55 7.18 -6.45
N ALA A 50 2.22 7.14 -6.50
CA ALA A 50 1.47 7.42 -7.72
C ALA A 50 1.59 8.88 -8.16
N ALA A 51 1.48 9.83 -7.24
CA ALA A 51 1.57 11.27 -7.55
C ALA A 51 2.96 11.64 -8.10
N ARG A 52 4.06 11.11 -7.54
CA ARG A 52 5.43 11.33 -8.05
C ARG A 52 5.62 10.80 -9.48
N LEU A 53 4.86 9.79 -9.87
CA LEU A 53 4.85 9.24 -11.22
C LEU A 53 3.97 10.04 -12.19
N GLY A 54 3.28 11.09 -11.71
CA GLY A 54 2.44 11.98 -12.51
C GLY A 54 0.95 11.64 -12.52
N ALA A 55 0.49 10.73 -11.66
CA ALA A 55 -0.94 10.45 -11.49
C ALA A 55 -1.67 11.63 -10.83
N ARG A 56 -2.87 11.96 -11.31
CA ARG A 56 -3.81 12.81 -10.58
C ARG A 56 -4.38 11.99 -9.42
N THR A 57 -3.79 12.16 -8.23
CA THR A 57 -4.05 11.31 -7.07
C THR A 57 -4.73 12.09 -5.96
N ALA A 58 -5.79 11.53 -5.38
CA ALA A 58 -6.40 12.01 -4.14
C ALA A 58 -6.24 10.97 -3.02
N LEU A 59 -6.29 11.44 -1.77
CA LEU A 59 -6.24 10.61 -0.57
C LEU A 59 -7.50 10.82 0.28
N LEU A 60 -8.20 9.75 0.61
CA LEU A 60 -9.23 9.68 1.65
C LEU A 60 -8.63 8.98 2.87
N ALA A 61 -8.36 9.72 3.92
CA ALA A 61 -7.73 9.25 5.14
C ALA A 61 -8.23 10.04 6.35
N ARG A 62 -7.73 9.71 7.55
CA ARG A 62 -7.96 10.53 8.73
C ARG A 62 -6.67 10.70 9.52
N VAL A 63 -6.37 11.94 9.91
CA VAL A 63 -5.25 12.32 10.78
C VAL A 63 -5.74 13.04 12.02
N GLY A 64 -4.93 13.14 13.04
CA GLY A 64 -5.22 13.92 14.24
C GLY A 64 -5.06 15.44 13.99
N ASP A 65 -5.68 16.25 14.85
CA ASP A 65 -5.41 17.69 14.93
C ASP A 65 -4.18 17.93 15.83
N ASP A 66 -3.02 17.47 15.35
CA ASP A 66 -1.75 17.53 16.06
C ASP A 66 -0.58 17.84 15.10
N ALA A 67 0.63 17.89 15.65
CA ALA A 67 1.84 18.20 14.86
C ALA A 67 2.11 17.16 13.78
N TYR A 68 1.86 15.87 14.08
CA TYR A 68 2.05 14.80 13.11
C TYR A 68 1.03 14.86 11.99
N GLY A 69 -0.25 15.14 12.30
CA GLY A 69 -1.28 15.32 11.27
C GLY A 69 -0.96 16.44 10.30
N ARG A 70 -0.48 17.59 10.81
CA ARG A 70 -0.03 18.71 9.96
C ARG A 70 1.16 18.33 9.09
N MET A 71 2.19 17.70 9.67
CA MET A 71 3.37 17.21 8.94
C MET A 71 2.98 16.27 7.79
N LEU A 72 2.08 15.31 8.05
CA LEU A 72 1.64 14.35 7.04
C LEU A 72 0.88 15.04 5.90
N LEU A 73 -0.04 15.97 6.23
CA LEU A 73 -0.76 16.74 5.21
C LEU A 73 0.19 17.56 4.32
N ASP A 74 1.18 18.19 4.92
CA ASP A 74 2.15 18.99 4.19
C ASP A 74 3.02 18.11 3.29
N ALA A 75 3.46 16.95 3.76
CA ALA A 75 4.21 15.97 2.96
C ALA A 75 3.39 15.46 1.76
N GLN A 76 2.11 15.13 1.96
CA GLN A 76 1.21 14.68 0.88
C GLN A 76 1.04 15.77 -0.18
N ARG A 77 0.76 17.01 0.24
CA ARG A 77 0.61 18.15 -0.68
C ARG A 77 1.89 18.46 -1.45
N ALA A 78 3.03 18.41 -0.77
CA ALA A 78 4.35 18.62 -1.41
C ALA A 78 4.64 17.55 -2.48
N ALA A 79 4.13 16.33 -2.31
CA ALA A 79 4.23 15.26 -3.29
C ALA A 79 3.20 15.36 -4.43
N GLY A 80 2.28 16.33 -4.40
CA GLY A 80 1.24 16.50 -5.42
C GLY A 80 -0.05 15.69 -5.18
N VAL A 81 -0.25 15.16 -3.98
CA VAL A 81 -1.48 14.45 -3.61
C VAL A 81 -2.56 15.47 -3.21
N ASP A 82 -3.75 15.34 -3.78
CA ASP A 82 -4.92 16.09 -3.32
C ASP A 82 -5.40 15.54 -1.98
N THR A 83 -5.41 16.40 -0.96
CA THR A 83 -5.77 16.06 0.41
C THR A 83 -7.19 16.49 0.79
N VAL A 84 -8.04 16.85 -0.19
CA VAL A 84 -9.43 17.29 0.06
C VAL A 84 -10.25 16.23 0.81
N GLY A 85 -9.93 14.94 0.63
CA GLY A 85 -10.56 13.81 1.32
C GLY A 85 -9.98 13.51 2.70
N VAL A 86 -8.92 14.21 3.15
CA VAL A 86 -8.31 13.91 4.44
C VAL A 86 -9.06 14.61 5.58
N LEU A 87 -9.61 13.79 6.47
CA LEU A 87 -10.34 14.26 7.65
C LEU A 87 -9.37 14.53 8.80
N VAL A 88 -9.61 15.61 9.56
CA VAL A 88 -8.75 16.02 10.68
C VAL A 88 -9.49 15.87 12.01
N GLY A 89 -8.85 15.27 13.01
CA GLY A 89 -9.37 15.14 14.36
C GLY A 89 -10.09 13.81 14.64
N GLY A 90 -10.70 13.74 15.81
CA GLY A 90 -11.39 12.56 16.32
C GLY A 90 -10.52 11.59 17.12
N ALA A 91 -9.22 11.62 16.92
CA ALA A 91 -8.18 10.89 17.69
C ALA A 91 -6.80 11.49 17.36
N PRO A 92 -5.74 11.19 18.13
CA PRO A 92 -4.37 11.50 17.72
C PRO A 92 -4.02 10.84 16.38
N THR A 93 -3.08 11.44 15.65
CA THR A 93 -2.54 10.86 14.41
C THR A 93 -1.98 9.45 14.67
N GLY A 94 -2.16 8.54 13.72
CA GLY A 94 -1.55 7.21 13.76
C GLY A 94 -0.03 7.29 13.76
N VAL A 95 0.62 6.42 14.53
CA VAL A 95 2.07 6.34 14.60
C VAL A 95 2.56 4.91 14.46
N ALA A 96 3.71 4.71 13.81
CA ALA A 96 4.47 3.49 13.86
C ALA A 96 5.73 3.72 14.70
N LEU A 97 5.92 2.92 15.76
CA LEU A 97 7.12 2.90 16.57
C LEU A 97 8.06 1.85 15.97
N ILE A 98 9.20 2.28 15.46
CA ILE A 98 10.09 1.43 14.67
C ILE A 98 11.47 1.42 15.31
N THR A 99 11.96 0.24 15.68
CA THR A 99 13.36 0.05 16.03
C THR A 99 14.07 -0.72 14.94
N VAL A 100 15.26 -0.26 14.55
CA VAL A 100 16.08 -0.87 13.49
C VAL A 100 17.43 -1.23 14.06
N ASP A 101 17.87 -2.48 13.90
CA ASP A 101 19.19 -2.93 14.31
C ASP A 101 20.22 -2.85 13.17
N PRO A 102 21.55 -3.04 13.44
CA PRO A 102 22.59 -2.90 12.41
C PRO A 102 22.50 -3.90 11.26
N SER A 103 21.73 -5.00 11.39
CA SER A 103 21.47 -5.94 10.31
C SER A 103 20.40 -5.44 9.34
N GLY A 104 19.69 -4.34 9.69
CA GLY A 104 18.53 -3.84 8.96
C GLY A 104 17.21 -4.50 9.37
N ASP A 105 17.24 -5.43 10.33
CA ASP A 105 16.02 -6.01 10.88
C ASP A 105 15.27 -4.97 11.72
N ASN A 106 13.96 -4.97 11.62
CA ASN A 106 13.11 -4.02 12.35
C ASN A 106 12.08 -4.71 13.24
N SER A 107 11.61 -3.96 14.23
CA SER A 107 10.42 -4.28 15.03
C SER A 107 9.49 -3.09 14.98
N ILE A 108 8.23 -3.32 14.60
CA ILE A 108 7.25 -2.27 14.36
C ILE A 108 6.04 -2.49 15.26
N VAL A 109 5.65 -1.46 16.00
CA VAL A 109 4.40 -1.41 16.76
C VAL A 109 3.58 -0.26 16.20
N VAL A 110 2.39 -0.55 15.69
CA VAL A 110 1.49 0.47 15.13
C VAL A 110 0.44 0.85 16.17
N SER A 111 0.36 2.15 16.48
CA SER A 111 -0.78 2.75 17.15
C SER A 111 -1.66 3.39 16.07
N PRO A 112 -2.83 2.84 15.76
CA PRO A 112 -3.59 3.25 14.57
C PRO A 112 -4.20 4.66 14.70
N GLY A 113 -4.45 5.14 15.90
CA GLY A 113 -4.93 6.50 16.15
C GLY A 113 -6.15 6.87 15.30
N ALA A 114 -6.04 7.97 14.57
CA ALA A 114 -7.09 8.49 13.69
C ALA A 114 -7.43 7.54 12.52
N ASN A 115 -6.50 6.71 12.04
CA ASN A 115 -6.77 5.73 10.99
C ASN A 115 -7.90 4.77 11.40
N ALA A 116 -7.92 4.34 12.68
CA ALA A 116 -8.99 3.49 13.21
C ALA A 116 -10.35 4.20 13.36
N ARG A 117 -10.41 5.50 13.10
CA ARG A 117 -11.64 6.32 13.13
C ARG A 117 -12.19 6.65 11.75
N LEU A 118 -11.50 6.24 10.67
CA LEU A 118 -12.05 6.33 9.33
C LEU A 118 -13.21 5.33 9.21
N ALA A 119 -14.43 5.83 9.12
CA ALA A 119 -15.64 5.03 9.29
C ALA A 119 -16.44 4.91 7.97
N PRO A 120 -17.36 3.94 7.85
CA PRO A 120 -18.26 3.82 6.71
C PRO A 120 -19.08 5.08 6.42
N ALA A 121 -19.35 5.91 7.44
CA ALA A 121 -20.03 7.19 7.25
C ALA A 121 -19.18 8.20 6.47
N ASP A 122 -17.86 8.21 6.71
CA ASP A 122 -16.91 9.06 5.99
C ASP A 122 -16.82 8.66 4.51
N VAL A 123 -16.85 7.36 4.23
CA VAL A 123 -16.89 6.82 2.86
C VAL A 123 -18.14 7.29 2.12
N ARG A 124 -19.30 7.22 2.77
CA ARG A 124 -20.56 7.72 2.17
C ARG A 124 -20.52 9.22 1.91
N ALA A 125 -19.98 10.00 2.85
CA ALA A 125 -19.79 11.45 2.68
C ALA A 125 -18.85 11.79 1.53
N ALA A 126 -17.84 10.94 1.27
CA ALA A 126 -16.88 11.07 0.18
C ALA A 126 -17.37 10.43 -1.14
N GLY A 127 -18.66 10.16 -1.31
CA GLY A 127 -19.22 9.47 -2.47
C GLY A 127 -18.88 10.14 -3.82
N SER A 128 -18.86 11.47 -3.87
CA SER A 128 -18.45 12.22 -5.06
C SER A 128 -16.97 12.03 -5.40
N LEU A 129 -16.10 11.96 -4.39
CA LEU A 129 -14.67 11.71 -4.58
C LEU A 129 -14.43 10.29 -5.11
N LEU A 130 -15.14 9.29 -4.57
CA LEU A 130 -15.10 7.90 -5.07
C LEU A 130 -15.58 7.81 -6.53
N ALA A 131 -16.65 8.50 -6.88
CA ALA A 131 -17.19 8.52 -8.23
C ALA A 131 -16.27 9.24 -9.24
N ALA A 132 -15.41 10.17 -8.77
CA ALA A 132 -14.47 10.91 -9.60
C ALA A 132 -13.20 10.12 -9.92
N ALA A 133 -12.96 8.94 -9.32
CA ALA A 133 -11.76 8.16 -9.48
C ALA A 133 -11.94 6.98 -10.48
N ARG A 134 -10.92 6.74 -11.31
CA ARG A 134 -10.86 5.55 -12.19
C ARG A 134 -10.48 4.29 -11.45
N VAL A 135 -9.56 4.43 -10.50
CA VAL A 135 -9.06 3.36 -9.64
C VAL A 135 -9.16 3.79 -8.19
N VAL A 136 -9.55 2.85 -7.32
CA VAL A 136 -9.47 3.00 -5.87
C VAL A 136 -8.47 1.99 -5.33
N SER A 137 -7.45 2.47 -4.60
CA SER A 137 -6.48 1.61 -3.89
C SER A 137 -6.78 1.55 -2.41
N LEU A 138 -6.70 0.35 -1.84
CA LEU A 138 -7.05 0.02 -0.47
C LEU A 138 -5.94 -0.80 0.21
N GLN A 139 -5.81 -0.66 1.53
CA GLN A 139 -4.96 -1.47 2.41
C GLN A 139 -5.73 -1.81 3.70
N LEU A 140 -5.11 -2.50 4.67
CA LEU A 140 -5.78 -2.92 5.89
C LEU A 140 -5.25 -2.22 7.17
N GLU A 141 -4.68 -1.03 7.04
CA GLU A 141 -4.36 -0.16 8.20
C GLU A 141 -5.52 0.75 8.61
N ILE A 142 -6.68 0.58 7.98
CA ILE A 142 -7.97 1.19 8.33
C ILE A 142 -8.97 0.09 8.65
N PRO A 143 -10.10 0.40 9.33
CA PRO A 143 -11.07 -0.64 9.68
C PRO A 143 -11.60 -1.41 8.47
N LEU A 144 -11.66 -2.74 8.58
CA LEU A 144 -12.13 -3.62 7.51
C LEU A 144 -13.58 -3.32 7.09
N GLU A 145 -14.41 -2.86 8.03
CA GLU A 145 -15.77 -2.41 7.73
C GLU A 145 -15.78 -1.18 6.78
N THR A 146 -14.77 -0.32 6.90
CA THR A 146 -14.58 0.84 6.02
C THR A 146 -14.15 0.40 4.63
N VAL A 147 -13.22 -0.56 4.54
CA VAL A 147 -12.84 -1.20 3.26
C VAL A 147 -14.09 -1.81 2.60
N GLY A 148 -14.91 -2.55 3.36
CA GLY A 148 -16.18 -3.09 2.89
C GLY A 148 -17.16 -2.00 2.42
N ALA A 149 -17.21 -0.86 3.10
CA ALA A 149 -18.04 0.26 2.67
C ALA A 149 -17.56 0.86 1.34
N VAL A 150 -16.24 0.98 1.13
CA VAL A 150 -15.68 1.47 -0.14
C VAL A 150 -16.08 0.57 -1.30
N VAL A 151 -15.86 -0.75 -1.20
CA VAL A 151 -16.17 -1.67 -2.31
C VAL A 151 -17.67 -1.73 -2.65
N ARG A 152 -18.54 -1.41 -1.68
CA ARG A 152 -20.00 -1.31 -1.93
C ARG A 152 -20.44 0.06 -2.47
N THR A 153 -19.59 1.09 -2.35
CA THR A 153 -19.91 2.46 -2.77
C THR A 153 -19.36 2.80 -4.15
N VAL A 154 -18.22 2.19 -4.53
CA VAL A 154 -17.61 2.44 -5.86
C VAL A 154 -18.55 2.02 -6.99
N GLY A 155 -18.58 2.82 -8.03
CA GLY A 155 -19.40 2.55 -9.22
C GLY A 155 -18.89 1.39 -10.07
N PRO A 156 -19.71 0.83 -10.95
CA PRO A 156 -19.38 -0.35 -11.76
C PRO A 156 -18.20 -0.14 -12.74
N GLY A 157 -17.79 1.10 -12.99
CA GLY A 157 -16.64 1.44 -13.84
C GLY A 157 -15.34 1.70 -13.08
N THR A 158 -15.38 1.73 -11.75
CA THR A 158 -14.21 1.98 -10.92
C THR A 158 -13.49 0.67 -10.61
N ARG A 159 -12.20 0.60 -10.88
CA ARG A 159 -11.36 -0.57 -10.58
C ARG A 159 -10.87 -0.52 -9.14
N VAL A 160 -10.90 -1.64 -8.42
CA VAL A 160 -10.46 -1.73 -7.03
C VAL A 160 -9.15 -2.51 -6.94
N VAL A 161 -8.09 -1.87 -6.48
CA VAL A 161 -6.81 -2.50 -6.12
C VAL A 161 -6.78 -2.66 -4.61
N LEU A 162 -6.60 -3.87 -4.11
CA LEU A 162 -6.46 -4.12 -2.68
C LEU A 162 -5.11 -4.78 -2.40
N ASN A 163 -4.29 -4.12 -1.58
CA ASN A 163 -3.14 -4.73 -0.93
C ASN A 163 -3.52 -5.04 0.53
N PRO A 164 -3.82 -6.30 0.88
CA PRO A 164 -4.29 -6.69 2.21
C PRO A 164 -3.13 -6.74 3.21
N SER A 165 -2.56 -5.59 3.49
CA SER A 165 -1.43 -5.40 4.40
C SER A 165 -1.80 -4.39 5.51
N PRO A 166 -1.63 -4.77 6.82
CA PRO A 166 -1.27 -6.10 7.31
C PRO A 166 -2.33 -7.17 6.95
N PRO A 167 -1.93 -8.43 6.72
CA PRO A 167 -2.86 -9.45 6.24
C PRO A 167 -3.89 -9.85 7.30
N ALA A 168 -5.16 -9.91 6.88
CA ALA A 168 -6.29 -10.36 7.70
C ALA A 168 -7.30 -11.12 6.83
N PRO A 169 -8.15 -11.97 7.43
CA PRO A 169 -9.26 -12.61 6.71
C PRO A 169 -10.15 -11.58 6.01
N LEU A 170 -10.46 -11.81 4.74
CA LEU A 170 -11.26 -10.91 3.92
C LEU A 170 -12.65 -11.50 3.65
N PRO A 171 -13.73 -10.69 3.77
CA PRO A 171 -15.06 -11.06 3.32
C PRO A 171 -15.10 -11.33 1.82
N SER A 172 -16.01 -12.20 1.39
CA SER A 172 -16.14 -12.61 -0.02
C SER A 172 -16.55 -11.46 -0.94
N ASP A 173 -17.34 -10.51 -0.47
CA ASP A 173 -17.72 -9.30 -1.23
C ASP A 173 -16.52 -8.40 -1.47
N VAL A 174 -15.61 -8.26 -0.49
CA VAL A 174 -14.35 -7.53 -0.64
C VAL A 174 -13.43 -8.22 -1.65
N LEU A 175 -13.24 -9.55 -1.52
CA LEU A 175 -12.42 -10.33 -2.46
C LEU A 175 -12.94 -10.21 -3.89
N SER A 176 -14.25 -10.36 -4.10
CA SER A 176 -14.87 -10.32 -5.43
C SER A 176 -14.80 -8.95 -6.10
N ALA A 177 -14.60 -7.88 -5.34
CA ALA A 177 -14.40 -6.54 -5.87
C ALA A 177 -12.97 -6.29 -6.37
N CYS A 178 -11.98 -7.08 -5.92
CA CYS A 178 -10.58 -6.86 -6.24
C CYS A 178 -10.25 -7.12 -7.72
N ASP A 179 -9.55 -6.15 -8.30
CA ASP A 179 -8.99 -6.21 -9.65
C ASP A 179 -7.78 -5.26 -9.80
N PRO A 180 -6.59 -5.68 -9.34
CA PRO A 180 -6.18 -6.93 -8.69
C PRO A 180 -6.25 -6.93 -7.15
N LEU A 181 -6.21 -8.15 -6.57
CA LEU A 181 -5.69 -8.39 -5.23
C LEU A 181 -4.16 -8.46 -5.32
N VAL A 182 -3.46 -7.59 -4.59
CA VAL A 182 -1.99 -7.50 -4.60
C VAL A 182 -1.44 -8.03 -3.28
N VAL A 183 -0.64 -9.07 -3.31
CA VAL A 183 -0.08 -9.72 -2.12
C VAL A 183 1.41 -10.00 -2.29
N ASN A 184 2.17 -10.00 -1.21
CA ASN A 184 3.48 -10.62 -1.17
C ASN A 184 3.36 -12.12 -0.75
N GLU A 185 4.48 -12.84 -0.72
CA GLU A 185 4.51 -14.28 -0.39
C GLU A 185 3.96 -14.56 1.01
N HIS A 186 4.30 -13.72 2.00
CA HIS A 186 3.80 -13.85 3.37
C HIS A 186 2.28 -13.62 3.44
N GLU A 187 1.81 -12.54 2.84
CA GLU A 187 0.39 -12.17 2.78
C GLU A 187 -0.44 -13.25 2.08
N ALA A 188 0.08 -13.81 0.97
CA ALA A 188 -0.56 -14.91 0.27
C ALA A 188 -0.74 -16.14 1.17
N ARG A 189 0.32 -16.55 1.89
CA ARG A 189 0.24 -17.68 2.84
C ARG A 189 -0.74 -17.43 3.98
N VAL A 190 -0.75 -16.22 4.54
CA VAL A 190 -1.69 -15.85 5.62
C VAL A 190 -3.13 -15.88 5.12
N LEU A 191 -3.42 -15.31 3.95
CA LEU A 191 -4.75 -15.36 3.36
C LEU A 191 -5.20 -16.79 3.04
N LEU A 192 -4.27 -17.68 2.71
CA LEU A 192 -4.52 -19.09 2.43
C LEU A 192 -4.37 -19.98 3.67
N ALA A 193 -4.33 -19.40 4.89
CA ALA A 193 -4.23 -20.19 6.11
C ALA A 193 -5.40 -21.20 6.19
N GLY A 194 -5.05 -22.47 6.47
CA GLY A 194 -6.01 -23.61 6.46
C GLY A 194 -6.32 -24.20 5.09
N HIS A 195 -5.92 -23.56 3.98
CA HIS A 195 -6.03 -24.11 2.63
C HIS A 195 -4.74 -24.86 2.25
N PRO A 196 -4.82 -26.03 1.56
CA PRO A 196 -3.63 -26.79 1.15
C PRO A 196 -2.58 -25.95 0.41
N ALA A 197 -3.01 -25.08 -0.50
CA ALA A 197 -2.13 -24.17 -1.26
C ALA A 197 -1.25 -23.27 -0.37
N GLY A 198 -1.69 -22.90 0.83
CA GLY A 198 -0.90 -22.08 1.75
C GLY A 198 0.34 -22.77 2.33
N ARG A 199 0.43 -24.10 2.15
CA ARG A 199 1.60 -24.93 2.57
C ARG A 199 2.61 -25.13 1.45
N GLU A 200 2.22 -24.86 0.21
CA GLU A 200 3.10 -24.96 -0.95
C GLU A 200 4.03 -23.77 -1.01
N ASP A 201 5.21 -23.97 -1.57
CA ASP A 201 6.18 -22.90 -1.88
C ASP A 201 6.15 -22.60 -3.39
N ALA A 202 4.97 -22.26 -3.91
CA ALA A 202 4.72 -22.08 -5.33
C ALA A 202 3.77 -20.89 -5.57
N PRO A 203 4.30 -19.77 -6.04
CA PRO A 203 3.50 -18.56 -6.29
C PRO A 203 2.32 -18.79 -7.25
N GLU A 204 2.45 -19.67 -8.23
CA GLU A 204 1.37 -20.05 -9.16
C GLU A 204 0.22 -20.74 -8.43
N VAL A 205 0.54 -21.59 -7.47
CA VAL A 205 -0.46 -22.29 -6.65
C VAL A 205 -1.20 -21.30 -5.75
N TRP A 206 -0.47 -20.35 -5.12
CA TRP A 206 -1.09 -19.30 -4.32
C TRP A 206 -2.00 -18.42 -5.16
N ALA A 207 -1.51 -17.93 -6.31
CA ALA A 207 -2.27 -17.04 -7.19
C ALA A 207 -3.55 -17.70 -7.68
N SER A 208 -3.49 -18.98 -8.10
CA SER A 208 -4.66 -19.76 -8.54
C SER A 208 -5.67 -19.97 -7.41
N ALA A 209 -5.20 -20.33 -6.21
CA ALA A 209 -6.05 -20.53 -5.05
C ALA A 209 -6.71 -19.21 -4.58
N LEU A 210 -5.98 -18.09 -4.61
CA LEU A 210 -6.55 -16.76 -4.30
C LEU A 210 -7.57 -16.35 -5.36
N LEU A 211 -7.27 -16.55 -6.64
CA LEU A 211 -8.17 -16.23 -7.74
C LEU A 211 -9.51 -17.00 -7.63
N SER A 212 -9.46 -18.26 -7.21
CA SER A 212 -10.67 -19.08 -7.01
C SER A 212 -11.57 -18.58 -5.88
N ARG A 213 -11.07 -17.67 -5.01
CA ARG A 213 -11.82 -17.07 -3.90
C ARG A 213 -12.58 -15.79 -4.28
N GLY A 214 -12.51 -15.37 -5.54
CA GLY A 214 -13.36 -14.29 -6.05
C GLY A 214 -12.70 -13.13 -6.78
N PRO A 215 -11.42 -12.74 -6.51
CA PRO A 215 -10.78 -11.65 -7.23
C PRO A 215 -10.81 -11.87 -8.74
N ARG A 216 -10.92 -10.79 -9.51
CA ARG A 216 -10.85 -10.87 -10.99
C ARG A 216 -9.42 -11.12 -11.47
N SER A 217 -8.45 -10.64 -10.71
CA SER A 217 -7.03 -10.85 -10.94
C SER A 217 -6.26 -10.81 -9.64
N VAL A 218 -5.10 -11.46 -9.62
CA VAL A 218 -4.17 -11.53 -8.48
C VAL A 218 -2.78 -11.16 -8.95
N VAL A 219 -2.07 -10.37 -8.16
CA VAL A 219 -0.65 -10.09 -8.35
C VAL A 219 0.10 -10.52 -7.10
N VAL A 220 1.05 -11.44 -7.25
CA VAL A 220 1.95 -11.88 -6.18
C VAL A 220 3.30 -11.23 -6.39
N THR A 221 3.74 -10.35 -5.47
CA THR A 221 5.08 -9.76 -5.50
C THR A 221 6.09 -10.74 -4.92
N LEU A 222 7.24 -10.89 -5.59
CA LEU A 222 8.27 -11.89 -5.31
C LEU A 222 9.63 -11.23 -4.99
N GLY A 223 9.61 -10.04 -4.40
CA GLY A 223 10.82 -9.28 -4.10
C GLY A 223 11.71 -9.08 -5.34
N ALA A 224 12.97 -9.42 -5.23
CA ALA A 224 13.93 -9.30 -6.33
C ALA A 224 13.59 -10.14 -7.57
N ALA A 225 12.78 -11.20 -7.44
CA ALA A 225 12.32 -12.01 -8.56
C ALA A 225 11.21 -11.33 -9.39
N GLY A 226 10.68 -10.19 -8.94
CA GLY A 226 9.65 -9.44 -9.64
C GLY A 226 8.24 -9.75 -9.17
N ALA A 227 7.33 -10.16 -10.05
CA ALA A 227 5.95 -10.46 -9.71
C ALA A 227 5.33 -11.55 -10.59
N LEU A 228 4.30 -12.21 -10.06
CA LEU A 228 3.42 -13.11 -10.79
C LEU A 228 2.06 -12.46 -10.97
N VAL A 229 1.56 -12.43 -12.16
CA VAL A 229 0.19 -11.99 -12.52
C VAL A 229 -0.65 -13.21 -12.79
N ALA A 230 -1.87 -13.25 -12.25
CA ALA A 230 -2.84 -14.31 -12.56
C ALA A 230 -4.22 -13.69 -12.80
N ASP A 231 -4.88 -14.14 -13.86
CA ASP A 231 -6.27 -13.81 -14.18
C ASP A 231 -6.95 -15.01 -14.85
N ARG A 232 -8.16 -14.82 -15.38
CA ARG A 232 -8.92 -15.86 -16.09
C ARG A 232 -8.21 -16.42 -17.34
N HIS A 233 -7.18 -15.75 -17.85
CA HIS A 233 -6.45 -16.15 -19.06
C HIS A 233 -5.19 -16.97 -18.74
N GLY A 234 -4.80 -17.03 -17.47
CA GLY A 234 -3.63 -17.77 -17.01
C GLY A 234 -2.71 -16.96 -16.10
N THR A 235 -1.46 -17.38 -16.05
CA THR A 235 -0.42 -16.76 -15.22
C THR A 235 0.74 -16.27 -16.08
N VAL A 236 1.31 -15.11 -15.70
CA VAL A 236 2.50 -14.54 -16.33
C VAL A 236 3.48 -14.10 -15.27
N ARG A 237 4.75 -14.54 -15.37
CA ARG A 237 5.84 -14.01 -14.55
C ARG A 237 6.44 -12.75 -15.19
N VAL A 238 6.62 -11.73 -14.36
CA VAL A 238 7.28 -10.48 -14.71
C VAL A 238 8.58 -10.42 -13.92
N ALA A 239 9.71 -10.53 -14.58
CA ALA A 239 11.01 -10.51 -13.91
C ALA A 239 11.33 -9.12 -13.35
N GLY A 240 11.97 -9.09 -12.17
CA GLY A 240 12.51 -7.88 -11.57
C GLY A 240 13.85 -7.47 -12.20
N PRO A 241 14.13 -6.17 -12.36
CA PRO A 241 15.46 -5.72 -12.74
C PRO A 241 16.44 -5.99 -11.59
N LYS A 242 17.69 -6.32 -11.93
CA LYS A 242 18.74 -6.51 -10.93
C LYS A 242 19.24 -5.16 -10.43
N VAL A 243 19.05 -4.88 -9.17
CA VAL A 243 19.51 -3.66 -8.49
C VAL A 243 20.22 -4.00 -7.18
N ALA A 244 21.07 -3.11 -6.71
CA ALA A 244 21.63 -3.20 -5.35
C ALA A 244 20.61 -2.57 -4.39
N ALA A 245 19.97 -3.41 -3.58
CA ALA A 245 19.03 -2.92 -2.58
C ALA A 245 19.77 -2.25 -1.41
N VAL A 246 19.32 -1.06 -1.04
CA VAL A 246 19.79 -0.29 0.13
C VAL A 246 18.77 -0.41 1.26
N ASP A 247 17.49 -0.21 0.94
CA ASP A 247 16.38 -0.25 1.90
C ASP A 247 15.11 -0.72 1.18
N THR A 248 14.42 -1.71 1.73
CA THR A 248 13.19 -2.26 1.13
C THR A 248 11.90 -1.65 1.68
N THR A 249 12.02 -0.68 2.60
CA THR A 249 10.89 0.01 3.20
C THR A 249 10.03 0.70 2.14
N GLY A 250 8.73 0.47 2.18
CA GLY A 250 7.79 1.08 1.24
C GLY A 250 7.81 0.54 -0.20
N ALA A 251 8.71 -0.41 -0.55
CA ALA A 251 8.80 -0.94 -1.92
C ALA A 251 7.47 -1.54 -2.42
N GLY A 252 6.75 -2.23 -1.55
CA GLY A 252 5.41 -2.77 -1.85
C GLY A 252 4.37 -1.67 -2.08
N ASP A 253 4.47 -0.55 -1.34
CA ASP A 253 3.61 0.61 -1.53
C ASP A 253 3.94 1.34 -2.83
N ALA A 254 5.24 1.52 -3.14
CA ALA A 254 5.70 2.09 -4.40
C ALA A 254 5.21 1.25 -5.60
N PHE A 255 5.33 -0.08 -5.51
CA PHE A 255 4.79 -1.02 -6.50
C PHE A 255 3.28 -0.85 -6.67
N THR A 256 2.52 -0.88 -5.56
CA THR A 256 1.05 -0.85 -5.60
C THR A 256 0.54 0.50 -6.11
N GLY A 257 1.13 1.63 -5.68
CA GLY A 257 0.82 2.96 -6.18
C GLY A 257 1.08 3.10 -7.68
N ALA A 258 2.23 2.61 -8.16
CA ALA A 258 2.58 2.59 -9.57
C ALA A 258 1.64 1.71 -10.41
N LEU A 259 1.29 0.52 -9.90
CA LEU A 259 0.33 -0.38 -10.52
C LEU A 259 -1.04 0.30 -10.67
N ALA A 260 -1.56 0.86 -9.58
CA ALA A 260 -2.86 1.54 -9.56
C ALA A 260 -2.89 2.73 -10.53
N TYR A 261 -1.82 3.53 -10.58
CA TYR A 261 -1.67 4.61 -11.55
C TYR A 261 -1.78 4.11 -13.00
N ARG A 262 -1.01 3.10 -13.38
CA ARG A 262 -1.00 2.59 -14.76
C ARG A 262 -2.34 1.98 -15.15
N LEU A 263 -3.01 1.32 -14.22
CA LEU A 263 -4.38 0.83 -14.42
C LEU A 263 -5.37 1.99 -14.62
N GLY A 264 -5.22 3.09 -13.86
CA GLY A 264 -6.00 4.32 -14.03
C GLY A 264 -5.74 5.02 -15.37
N ALA A 265 -4.53 4.91 -15.91
CA ALA A 265 -4.17 5.37 -17.24
C ALA A 265 -4.74 4.48 -18.38
N GLY A 266 -5.30 3.31 -18.04
CA GLY A 266 -5.94 2.39 -18.99
C GLY A 266 -5.05 1.26 -19.49
N ASP A 267 -3.88 1.04 -18.88
CA ASP A 267 -3.00 -0.06 -19.26
C ASP A 267 -3.62 -1.42 -18.94
N ALA A 268 -3.25 -2.43 -19.74
CA ALA A 268 -3.48 -3.83 -19.40
C ALA A 268 -2.70 -4.22 -18.14
N LEU A 269 -3.23 -5.18 -17.36
CA LEU A 269 -2.68 -5.56 -16.06
C LEU A 269 -1.20 -5.95 -16.14
N GLU A 270 -0.81 -6.78 -17.10
CA GLU A 270 0.58 -7.19 -17.28
C GLU A 270 1.50 -5.98 -17.56
N THR A 271 1.10 -5.06 -18.42
CA THR A 271 1.86 -3.84 -18.74
C THR A 271 2.02 -2.97 -17.48
N ALA A 272 0.95 -2.80 -16.70
CA ALA A 272 0.98 -2.05 -15.46
C ALA A 272 1.92 -2.70 -14.42
N VAL A 273 1.90 -4.04 -14.30
CA VAL A 273 2.81 -4.78 -13.41
C VAL A 273 4.27 -4.66 -13.86
N ARG A 274 4.56 -4.74 -15.17
CA ARG A 274 5.93 -4.52 -15.69
C ARG A 274 6.47 -3.14 -15.31
N PHE A 275 5.63 -2.12 -15.34
CA PHE A 275 6.01 -0.79 -14.87
C PHE A 275 6.20 -0.76 -13.34
N ALA A 276 5.26 -1.32 -12.58
CA ALA A 276 5.29 -1.32 -11.12
C ALA A 276 6.51 -2.06 -10.56
N VAL A 277 6.94 -3.16 -11.16
CA VAL A 277 8.16 -3.89 -10.80
C VAL A 277 9.41 -2.99 -10.91
N ARG A 278 9.51 -2.16 -11.95
CA ARG A 278 10.63 -1.23 -12.12
C ARG A 278 10.59 -0.09 -11.10
N VAL A 279 9.40 0.39 -10.76
CA VAL A 279 9.23 1.41 -9.71
C VAL A 279 9.64 0.87 -8.34
N GLY A 280 9.17 -0.33 -7.98
CA GLY A 280 9.60 -0.99 -6.73
C GLY A 280 11.11 -1.23 -6.68
N ALA A 281 11.71 -1.66 -7.79
CA ALA A 281 13.15 -1.83 -7.88
C ALA A 281 13.93 -0.51 -7.78
N ALA A 282 13.43 0.58 -8.32
CA ALA A 282 14.04 1.90 -8.15
C ALA A 282 13.93 2.39 -6.69
N ALA A 283 12.79 2.17 -6.05
CA ALA A 283 12.58 2.57 -4.66
C ALA A 283 13.59 1.93 -3.71
N VAL A 284 13.89 0.63 -3.84
CA VAL A 284 14.83 -0.06 -2.93
C VAL A 284 16.28 0.38 -3.05
N THR A 285 16.64 1.21 -4.03
CA THR A 285 18.02 1.71 -4.20
C THR A 285 18.35 2.92 -3.33
N ARG A 286 17.39 3.44 -2.57
CA ARG A 286 17.52 4.61 -1.71
C ARG A 286 16.94 4.31 -0.32
N PRO A 287 17.42 4.98 0.74
CA PRO A 287 16.86 4.80 2.08
C PRO A 287 15.48 5.45 2.22
N GLY A 288 14.67 4.93 3.13
CA GLY A 288 13.37 5.45 3.52
C GLY A 288 12.22 4.96 2.65
N ALA A 289 10.99 5.31 3.04
CA ALA A 289 9.77 5.00 2.30
C ALA A 289 9.48 6.07 1.24
N GLN A 290 8.71 7.12 1.60
CA GLN A 290 8.28 8.14 0.64
C GLN A 290 9.45 8.89 -0.02
N GLU A 291 10.56 9.07 0.70
CA GLU A 291 11.77 9.73 0.21
C GLU A 291 12.42 8.95 -0.95
N SER A 292 12.36 7.62 -0.89
CA SER A 292 12.97 6.73 -1.89
C SER A 292 12.18 6.61 -3.20
N PHE A 293 10.89 6.98 -3.20
CA PHE A 293 10.02 6.75 -4.35
C PHE A 293 10.46 7.58 -5.57
N PRO A 294 10.63 6.94 -6.73
CA PRO A 294 11.09 7.62 -7.93
C PRO A 294 10.02 8.53 -8.53
N THR A 295 10.46 9.58 -9.20
CA THR A 295 9.66 10.32 -10.19
C THR A 295 9.58 9.55 -11.50
N ALA A 296 8.66 9.94 -12.40
CA ALA A 296 8.52 9.29 -13.71
C ALA A 296 9.83 9.24 -14.52
N GLY A 297 10.66 10.27 -14.43
CA GLY A 297 11.95 10.35 -15.15
C GLY A 297 13.05 9.50 -14.54
N GLU A 298 12.89 9.02 -13.30
CA GLU A 298 13.87 8.19 -12.59
C GLU A 298 13.57 6.69 -12.69
N VAL A 299 12.40 6.32 -13.23
CA VAL A 299 12.06 4.90 -13.43
C VAL A 299 12.92 4.32 -14.55
N PRO A 300 13.67 3.23 -14.32
CA PRO A 300 14.51 2.61 -15.35
C PRO A 300 13.71 2.27 -16.62
N ALA A 301 14.36 2.38 -17.77
CA ALA A 301 13.76 1.95 -19.05
C ALA A 301 13.42 0.45 -19.04
N PRO A 302 12.51 -0.01 -19.90
CA PRO A 302 12.14 -1.43 -20.03
C PRO A 302 13.31 -2.33 -20.34
#